data_3525e0e67efaecc671bf1e6b9f745b1e
#
_entry.id   3525e0e67efaecc671bf1e6b9f745b1e
#
_cell.length_a   1.000
_cell.length_b   1.000
_cell.length_c   1.000
_cell.angle_alpha   90.00
_cell.angle_beta   90.00
_cell.angle_gamma   90.00
#
_symmetry.space_group_name_H-M   'P 1'
#
loop_
_entity.id
_entity.type
_entity.pdbx_description
1 polymer ?
#
loop_
_entity_poly.entity_id
_entity_poly.type
_entity_poly.pdbx_seq_one_letter_code
_entity_poly.pdbx_strand_id
1 'polypeptide(L)'
;MNVGSLTWDVARAGGFVAYALLAASVAVGLALSLGWRSPRWTRFVTNEVHRFLTLLSLVFIVIHGAAIAIDPFIKMSVPDVLVPFLTSYRPVWVALGIIAGYLALAIYLSERIRSRIGYAWWRRFHALAFVAFAMALVHGIATGSDTRTIWGLGLYGGSLCLVVFLLLLRLFPEPPGRRRPVAAIVAIVAVFGVVGFTMVGPLRPGWSARAGGTVPTGATANATTSAGSGAEATPRPVGIGVTVSSPLPFSGTLSRHGAAVQVQGQTADGAGAFLVQLEGGDDRITSGKVVLNTGSGQVCQGEVGTVGDSTIDATCATVDGTTWSLRVAVTRAGSGTIGGTLEVTPGPDGQPGPGGQPDPAGAPGSGGSSG
;
A
#
# COMPACT_ATOMS: atom_id res chain seq x y z
N MET A 1 17.82 13.89 -13.91
CA MET A 1 16.54 13.34 -13.37
C MET A 1 16.28 12.06 -14.12
N ASN A 2 16.18 10.92 -13.43
CA ASN A 2 15.80 9.65 -14.07
C ASN A 2 14.30 9.68 -14.37
N VAL A 3 13.91 9.30 -15.58
CA VAL A 3 12.52 9.30 -16.03
C VAL A 3 11.62 8.49 -15.10
N GLY A 4 12.11 7.38 -14.52
CA GLY A 4 11.35 6.54 -13.61
C GLY A 4 11.03 7.16 -12.23
N SER A 5 11.87 8.07 -11.71
CA SER A 5 11.55 8.80 -10.47
C SER A 5 10.50 9.88 -10.73
N LEU A 6 10.57 10.54 -11.89
CA LEU A 6 9.62 11.60 -12.25
C LEU A 6 8.21 11.03 -12.49
N THR A 7 8.07 9.90 -13.20
CA THR A 7 6.76 9.28 -13.44
C THR A 7 6.10 8.83 -12.14
N TRP A 8 6.88 8.23 -11.22
CA TRP A 8 6.40 7.86 -9.90
C TRP A 8 5.93 9.06 -9.07
N ASP A 9 6.73 10.15 -9.05
CA ASP A 9 6.37 11.37 -8.31
C ASP A 9 5.12 12.03 -8.91
N VAL A 10 4.99 12.06 -10.24
CA VAL A 10 3.79 12.57 -10.92
C VAL A 10 2.58 11.68 -10.63
N ALA A 11 2.73 10.36 -10.63
CA ALA A 11 1.66 9.44 -10.27
C ALA A 11 1.16 9.69 -8.84
N ARG A 12 2.07 9.79 -7.87
CA ARG A 12 1.75 10.07 -6.46
C ARG A 12 1.08 11.43 -6.29
N ALA A 13 1.75 12.49 -6.74
CA ALA A 13 1.23 13.86 -6.63
C ALA A 13 -0.11 14.01 -7.36
N GLY A 14 -0.22 13.46 -8.57
CA GLY A 14 -1.45 13.45 -9.36
C GLY A 14 -2.62 12.79 -8.65
N GLY A 15 -2.38 11.65 -8.00
CA GLY A 15 -3.39 10.95 -7.20
C GLY A 15 -3.85 11.75 -5.98
N PHE A 16 -2.93 12.36 -5.23
CA PHE A 16 -3.27 13.21 -4.10
C PHE A 16 -4.05 14.46 -4.52
N VAL A 17 -3.63 15.12 -5.59
CA VAL A 17 -4.32 16.31 -6.11
C VAL A 17 -5.71 15.93 -6.62
N ALA A 18 -5.84 14.83 -7.39
CA ALA A 18 -7.13 14.34 -7.85
C ALA A 18 -8.09 14.09 -6.69
N TYR A 19 -7.63 13.40 -5.65
CA TYR A 19 -8.42 13.12 -4.46
C TYR A 19 -8.80 14.40 -3.69
N ALA A 20 -7.85 15.31 -3.46
CA ALA A 20 -8.11 16.57 -2.76
C ALA A 20 -9.15 17.42 -3.49
N LEU A 21 -9.07 17.51 -4.82
CA LEU A 21 -10.04 18.21 -5.67
C LEU A 21 -11.41 17.55 -5.63
N LEU A 22 -11.47 16.21 -5.66
CA LEU A 22 -12.72 15.47 -5.52
C LEU A 22 -13.37 15.73 -4.15
N ALA A 23 -12.60 15.67 -3.08
CA ALA A 23 -13.08 15.96 -1.72
C ALA A 23 -13.58 17.39 -1.59
N ALA A 24 -12.84 18.36 -2.13
CA ALA A 24 -13.24 19.76 -2.16
C ALA A 24 -14.53 19.97 -2.98
N SER A 25 -14.65 19.31 -4.13
CA SER A 25 -15.87 19.35 -4.95
C SER A 25 -17.09 18.80 -4.19
N VAL A 26 -16.94 17.67 -3.49
CA VAL A 26 -18.02 17.10 -2.67
C VAL A 26 -18.40 18.04 -1.54
N ALA A 27 -17.43 18.65 -0.85
CA ALA A 27 -17.68 19.61 0.23
C ALA A 27 -18.41 20.87 -0.29
N VAL A 28 -17.98 21.44 -1.42
CA VAL A 28 -18.65 22.58 -2.05
C VAL A 28 -20.07 22.21 -2.50
N GLY A 29 -20.27 21.00 -3.05
CA GLY A 29 -21.60 20.49 -3.42
C GLY A 29 -22.53 20.35 -2.20
N LEU A 30 -22.01 19.91 -1.06
CA LEU A 30 -22.74 19.88 0.22
C LEU A 30 -23.07 21.30 0.71
N ALA A 31 -22.13 22.24 0.67
CA ALA A 31 -22.35 23.64 1.05
C ALA A 31 -23.44 24.30 0.17
N LEU A 32 -23.45 24.03 -1.15
CA LEU A 32 -24.54 24.45 -2.05
C LEU A 32 -25.88 23.87 -1.63
N SER A 33 -25.92 22.61 -1.21
CA SER A 33 -27.15 21.93 -0.79
C SER A 33 -27.67 22.41 0.57
N LEU A 34 -26.80 22.93 1.43
CA LEU A 34 -27.14 23.57 2.71
C LEU A 34 -27.66 25.00 2.52
N GLY A 35 -27.59 25.52 1.28
CA GLY A 35 -28.01 26.88 1.01
C GLY A 35 -27.02 27.94 1.49
N TRP A 36 -25.74 27.55 1.71
CA TRP A 36 -24.71 28.48 2.13
C TRP A 36 -24.56 29.63 1.15
N ARG A 37 -24.61 30.84 1.65
CA ARG A 37 -24.53 32.09 0.89
C ARG A 37 -23.62 33.07 1.63
N SER A 38 -22.83 33.82 0.89
CA SER A 38 -22.03 34.91 1.38
C SER A 38 -22.16 36.11 0.44
N PRO A 39 -22.04 37.36 0.92
CA PRO A 39 -22.05 38.52 0.05
C PRO A 39 -20.98 38.47 -1.06
N ARG A 40 -19.85 37.83 -0.79
CA ARG A 40 -18.72 37.66 -1.74
C ARG A 40 -18.85 36.40 -2.61
N TRP A 41 -19.61 35.39 -2.17
CA TRP A 41 -19.75 34.10 -2.83
C TRP A 41 -21.22 33.84 -3.15
N THR A 42 -21.62 34.29 -4.35
CA THR A 42 -22.97 34.04 -4.82
C THR A 42 -23.15 32.55 -5.14
N ARG A 43 -24.40 32.09 -5.11
CA ARG A 43 -24.73 30.70 -5.50
C ARG A 43 -24.22 30.33 -6.90
N PHE A 44 -24.19 31.29 -7.81
CA PHE A 44 -23.67 31.11 -9.16
C PHE A 44 -22.16 30.78 -9.11
N VAL A 45 -21.36 31.62 -8.45
CA VAL A 45 -19.90 31.43 -8.31
C VAL A 45 -19.60 30.08 -7.63
N THR A 46 -20.32 29.76 -6.55
CA THR A 46 -20.10 28.47 -5.84
C THR A 46 -20.40 27.27 -6.74
N ASN A 47 -21.44 27.36 -7.60
CA ASN A 47 -21.77 26.31 -8.55
C ASN A 47 -20.67 26.15 -9.64
N GLU A 48 -20.16 27.26 -10.15
CA GLU A 48 -19.06 27.22 -11.15
C GLU A 48 -17.76 26.68 -10.53
N VAL A 49 -17.45 27.05 -9.28
CA VAL A 49 -16.32 26.46 -8.54
C VAL A 49 -16.49 24.95 -8.37
N HIS A 50 -17.70 24.48 -8.01
CA HIS A 50 -17.98 23.04 -7.92
C HIS A 50 -17.72 22.32 -9.26
N ARG A 51 -18.21 22.87 -10.36
CA ARG A 51 -18.00 22.30 -11.71
C ARG A 51 -16.53 22.31 -12.12
N PHE A 52 -15.82 23.39 -11.83
CA PHE A 52 -14.40 23.52 -12.13
C PHE A 52 -13.57 22.51 -11.32
N LEU A 53 -13.82 22.38 -10.01
CA LEU A 53 -13.12 21.39 -9.15
C LEU A 53 -13.35 19.96 -9.64
N THR A 54 -14.59 19.64 -10.06
CA THR A 54 -14.90 18.31 -10.60
C THR A 54 -14.14 18.05 -11.90
N LEU A 55 -14.14 19.02 -12.84
CA LEU A 55 -13.40 18.89 -14.10
C LEU A 55 -11.91 18.73 -13.85
N LEU A 56 -11.34 19.56 -12.98
CA LEU A 56 -9.93 19.52 -12.65
C LEU A 56 -9.55 18.20 -11.98
N SER A 57 -10.40 17.67 -11.08
CA SER A 57 -10.23 16.34 -10.49
C SER A 57 -10.15 15.25 -11.57
N LEU A 58 -11.04 15.27 -12.58
CA LEU A 58 -11.02 14.32 -13.69
C LEU A 58 -9.72 14.42 -14.51
N VAL A 59 -9.23 15.63 -14.77
CA VAL A 59 -7.94 15.83 -15.44
C VAL A 59 -6.80 15.19 -14.67
N PHE A 60 -6.77 15.40 -13.35
CA PHE A 60 -5.73 14.79 -12.50
C PHE A 60 -5.89 13.29 -12.35
N ILE A 61 -7.10 12.73 -12.41
CA ILE A 61 -7.33 11.27 -12.48
C ILE A 61 -6.68 10.70 -13.76
N VAL A 62 -6.83 11.37 -14.90
CA VAL A 62 -6.22 10.95 -16.17
C VAL A 62 -4.69 11.04 -16.08
N ILE A 63 -4.16 12.14 -15.55
CA ILE A 63 -2.70 12.31 -15.36
C ILE A 63 -2.15 11.21 -14.44
N HIS A 64 -2.83 10.92 -13.32
CA HIS A 64 -2.47 9.86 -12.38
C HIS A 64 -2.42 8.49 -13.06
N GLY A 65 -3.49 8.12 -13.76
CA GLY A 65 -3.56 6.84 -14.47
C GLY A 65 -2.53 6.72 -15.60
N ALA A 66 -2.33 7.79 -16.38
CA ALA A 66 -1.33 7.82 -17.43
C ALA A 66 0.10 7.69 -16.87
N ALA A 67 0.42 8.40 -15.78
CA ALA A 67 1.72 8.31 -15.13
C ALA A 67 2.00 6.89 -14.62
N ILE A 68 1.01 6.20 -14.04
CA ILE A 68 1.12 4.79 -13.63
C ILE A 68 1.34 3.87 -14.84
N ALA A 69 0.61 4.08 -15.95
CA ALA A 69 0.71 3.23 -17.13
C ALA A 69 2.06 3.31 -17.85
N ILE A 70 2.77 4.45 -17.72
CA ILE A 70 4.09 4.65 -18.32
C ILE A 70 5.24 4.47 -17.32
N ASP A 71 4.93 4.21 -16.04
CA ASP A 71 5.93 4.05 -15.00
C ASP A 71 6.68 2.72 -15.15
N PRO A 72 8.02 2.75 -15.33
CA PRO A 72 8.80 1.53 -15.55
C PRO A 72 8.96 0.66 -14.30
N PHE A 73 8.68 1.23 -13.11
CA PHE A 73 8.85 0.54 -11.84
C PHE A 73 7.62 -0.31 -11.48
N ILE A 74 6.41 0.25 -11.61
CA ILE A 74 5.17 -0.48 -11.28
C ILE A 74 4.80 -1.48 -12.39
N LYS A 75 5.23 -1.24 -13.64
CA LYS A 75 4.98 -2.10 -14.82
C LYS A 75 3.51 -2.46 -15.02
N MET A 76 2.61 -1.53 -14.75
CA MET A 76 1.20 -1.69 -15.05
C MET A 76 0.95 -1.33 -16.51
N SER A 77 0.28 -2.20 -17.24
CA SER A 77 -0.12 -1.93 -18.62
C SER A 77 -1.34 -1.00 -18.69
N VAL A 78 -1.58 -0.41 -19.85
CA VAL A 78 -2.78 0.43 -20.05
C VAL A 78 -4.08 -0.32 -19.71
N PRO A 79 -4.28 -1.59 -20.10
CA PRO A 79 -5.42 -2.39 -19.64
C PRO A 79 -5.53 -2.51 -18.12
N ASP A 80 -4.41 -2.66 -17.39
CA ASP A 80 -4.42 -2.77 -15.92
C ASP A 80 -4.94 -1.51 -15.23
N VAL A 81 -4.73 -0.35 -15.85
CA VAL A 81 -5.19 0.95 -15.33
C VAL A 81 -6.64 1.25 -15.73
N LEU A 82 -7.13 0.63 -16.81
CA LEU A 82 -8.49 0.89 -17.32
C LEU A 82 -9.49 -0.17 -16.90
N VAL A 83 -9.08 -1.45 -16.75
CA VAL A 83 -10.01 -2.54 -16.45
C VAL A 83 -9.93 -2.90 -14.96
N PRO A 84 -11.04 -2.75 -14.21
CA PRO A 84 -11.07 -3.13 -12.80
C PRO A 84 -10.69 -4.61 -12.62
N PHE A 85 -9.95 -4.91 -11.57
CA PHE A 85 -9.51 -6.26 -11.16
C PHE A 85 -8.52 -6.97 -12.11
N LEU A 86 -8.06 -6.34 -13.19
CA LEU A 86 -7.15 -6.97 -14.14
C LEU A 86 -5.71 -7.01 -13.61
N THR A 87 -5.28 -5.95 -12.93
CA THR A 87 -3.93 -5.85 -12.39
C THR A 87 -3.63 -6.90 -11.32
N SER A 88 -2.42 -7.44 -11.32
CA SER A 88 -1.91 -8.31 -10.25
C SER A 88 -1.51 -7.52 -8.98
N TYR A 89 -1.27 -6.20 -9.11
CA TYR A 89 -0.92 -5.34 -8.00
C TYR A 89 -2.17 -4.87 -7.26
N ARG A 90 -2.42 -5.38 -6.06
CA ARG A 90 -3.52 -4.98 -5.17
C ARG A 90 -4.87 -4.88 -5.89
N PRO A 91 -5.34 -5.95 -6.57
CA PRO A 91 -6.41 -5.90 -7.57
C PRO A 91 -7.70 -5.25 -7.06
N VAL A 92 -8.13 -5.56 -5.84
CA VAL A 92 -9.36 -5.00 -5.24
C VAL A 92 -9.20 -3.49 -4.98
N TRP A 93 -8.06 -3.09 -4.45
CA TRP A 93 -7.84 -1.70 -4.05
C TRP A 93 -7.62 -0.80 -5.27
N VAL A 94 -6.95 -1.28 -6.30
CA VAL A 94 -6.81 -0.56 -7.59
C VAL A 94 -8.15 -0.48 -8.30
N ALA A 95 -8.93 -1.55 -8.33
CA ALA A 95 -10.26 -1.57 -8.93
C ALA A 95 -11.19 -0.50 -8.33
N LEU A 96 -11.13 -0.25 -7.01
CA LEU A 96 -11.90 0.82 -6.36
C LEU A 96 -11.56 2.19 -6.96
N GLY A 97 -10.29 2.48 -7.23
CA GLY A 97 -9.86 3.73 -7.85
C GLY A 97 -10.39 3.87 -9.28
N ILE A 98 -10.28 2.80 -10.09
CA ILE A 98 -10.77 2.78 -11.47
C ILE A 98 -12.29 3.01 -11.50
N ILE A 99 -13.05 2.28 -10.68
CA ILE A 99 -14.52 2.41 -10.61
C ILE A 99 -14.91 3.81 -10.10
N ALA A 100 -14.20 4.35 -9.09
CA ALA A 100 -14.44 5.71 -8.62
C ALA A 100 -14.22 6.75 -9.72
N GLY A 101 -13.17 6.59 -10.53
CA GLY A 101 -12.90 7.46 -11.68
C GLY A 101 -14.01 7.39 -12.74
N TYR A 102 -14.46 6.20 -13.11
CA TYR A 102 -15.58 6.03 -14.04
C TYR A 102 -16.87 6.60 -13.49
N LEU A 103 -17.14 6.41 -12.20
CA LEU A 103 -18.33 6.96 -11.57
C LEU A 103 -18.29 8.48 -11.53
N ALA A 104 -17.15 9.09 -11.20
CA ALA A 104 -16.96 10.52 -11.23
C ALA A 104 -17.16 11.10 -12.65
N LEU A 105 -16.62 10.45 -13.68
CA LEU A 105 -16.81 10.82 -15.08
C LEU A 105 -18.27 10.72 -15.49
N ALA A 106 -18.95 9.62 -15.17
CA ALA A 106 -20.35 9.40 -15.47
C ALA A 106 -21.25 10.45 -14.81
N ILE A 107 -20.98 10.80 -13.55
CA ILE A 107 -21.69 11.87 -12.84
C ILE A 107 -21.47 13.22 -13.52
N TYR A 108 -20.24 13.55 -13.89
CA TYR A 108 -19.92 14.79 -14.61
C TYR A 108 -20.65 14.88 -15.97
N LEU A 109 -20.64 13.79 -16.74
CA LEU A 109 -21.32 13.74 -18.03
C LEU A 109 -22.85 13.77 -17.91
N SER A 110 -23.41 13.25 -16.81
CA SER A 110 -24.85 13.21 -16.56
C SER A 110 -25.48 14.60 -16.49
N GLU A 111 -24.70 15.63 -16.15
CA GLU A 111 -25.16 17.02 -16.16
C GLU A 111 -25.61 17.47 -17.56
N ARG A 112 -24.94 16.99 -18.63
CA ARG A 112 -25.30 17.32 -20.02
C ARG A 112 -26.62 16.72 -20.46
N ILE A 113 -27.02 15.60 -19.87
CA ILE A 113 -28.27 14.92 -20.21
C ILE A 113 -29.36 15.10 -19.15
N ARG A 114 -29.14 15.97 -18.15
CA ARG A 114 -30.06 16.22 -17.03
C ARG A 114 -31.48 16.59 -17.50
N SER A 115 -31.60 17.39 -18.58
CA SER A 115 -32.88 17.75 -19.13
C SER A 115 -33.66 16.60 -19.76
N ARG A 116 -32.94 15.54 -20.22
CA ARG A 116 -33.54 14.34 -20.83
C ARG A 116 -33.98 13.32 -19.79
N ILE A 117 -33.17 13.12 -18.74
CA ILE A 117 -33.43 12.12 -17.69
C ILE A 117 -34.33 12.64 -16.56
N GLY A 118 -34.55 13.96 -16.50
CA GLY A 118 -35.31 14.63 -15.46
C GLY A 118 -34.52 14.86 -14.16
N TYR A 119 -34.85 15.97 -13.50
CA TYR A 119 -34.12 16.44 -12.32
C TYR A 119 -34.14 15.46 -11.15
N ALA A 120 -35.25 14.75 -10.92
CA ALA A 120 -35.38 13.82 -9.80
C ALA A 120 -34.46 12.61 -9.93
N TRP A 121 -34.37 12.02 -11.14
CA TRP A 121 -33.45 10.92 -11.46
C TRP A 121 -32.01 11.37 -11.44
N TRP A 122 -31.71 12.51 -12.08
CA TRP A 122 -30.37 13.08 -12.07
C TRP A 122 -29.86 13.30 -10.63
N ARG A 123 -30.69 13.83 -9.73
CA ARG A 123 -30.31 14.06 -8.33
C ARG A 123 -29.99 12.76 -7.58
N ARG A 124 -30.70 11.66 -7.85
CA ARG A 124 -30.41 10.34 -7.27
C ARG A 124 -29.07 9.80 -7.80
N PHE A 125 -28.85 9.90 -9.10
CA PHE A 125 -27.61 9.50 -9.75
C PHE A 125 -26.43 10.34 -9.24
N HIS A 126 -26.61 11.64 -9.14
CA HIS A 126 -25.59 12.55 -8.61
C HIS A 126 -25.21 12.23 -7.15
N ALA A 127 -26.10 11.66 -6.35
CA ALA A 127 -25.77 11.21 -5.00
C ALA A 127 -24.71 10.09 -4.96
N LEU A 128 -24.48 9.38 -6.08
CA LEU A 128 -23.38 8.41 -6.20
C LEU A 128 -21.99 9.08 -6.08
N ALA A 129 -21.92 10.42 -6.10
CA ALA A 129 -20.70 11.16 -5.82
C ALA A 129 -20.13 10.83 -4.41
N PHE A 130 -20.99 10.52 -3.43
CA PHE A 130 -20.53 10.06 -2.11
C PHE A 130 -19.91 8.66 -2.18
N VAL A 131 -20.42 7.78 -3.05
CA VAL A 131 -19.85 6.45 -3.29
C VAL A 131 -18.50 6.60 -3.98
N ALA A 132 -18.40 7.43 -5.02
CA ALA A 132 -17.14 7.72 -5.70
C ALA A 132 -16.08 8.28 -4.73
N PHE A 133 -16.47 9.22 -3.86
CA PHE A 133 -15.59 9.77 -2.83
C PHE A 133 -15.12 8.68 -1.85
N ALA A 134 -16.02 7.83 -1.33
CA ALA A 134 -15.65 6.76 -0.40
C ALA A 134 -14.73 5.73 -1.05
N MET A 135 -14.98 5.34 -2.30
CA MET A 135 -14.13 4.43 -3.06
C MET A 135 -12.75 5.03 -3.33
N ALA A 136 -12.66 6.31 -3.72
CA ALA A 136 -11.41 7.02 -3.92
C ALA A 136 -10.61 7.16 -2.61
N LEU A 137 -11.29 7.43 -1.48
CA LEU A 137 -10.68 7.47 -0.15
C LEU A 137 -10.06 6.13 0.23
N VAL A 138 -10.83 5.05 0.12
CA VAL A 138 -10.35 3.69 0.46
C VAL A 138 -9.23 3.26 -0.50
N HIS A 139 -9.35 3.56 -1.79
CA HIS A 139 -8.28 3.33 -2.77
C HIS A 139 -6.99 4.04 -2.35
N GLY A 140 -7.06 5.35 -2.07
CA GLY A 140 -5.89 6.14 -1.67
C GLY A 140 -5.24 5.63 -0.38
N ILE A 141 -6.04 5.29 0.63
CA ILE A 141 -5.55 4.72 1.90
C ILE A 141 -4.90 3.35 1.69
N ALA A 142 -5.51 2.48 0.88
CA ALA A 142 -5.07 1.11 0.71
C ALA A 142 -3.89 0.93 -0.24
N THR A 143 -3.76 1.79 -1.26
CA THR A 143 -2.69 1.72 -2.27
C THR A 143 -1.56 2.72 -2.04
N GLY A 144 -1.86 3.84 -1.34
CA GLY A 144 -0.92 4.94 -1.14
C GLY A 144 0.28 4.55 -0.27
N SER A 145 1.49 4.92 -0.73
CA SER A 145 2.74 4.80 0.04
C SER A 145 2.78 5.75 1.24
N ASP A 146 2.11 6.89 1.12
CA ASP A 146 2.16 7.99 2.08
C ASP A 146 1.02 7.98 3.09
N THR A 147 0.22 6.93 3.13
CA THR A 147 -0.91 6.80 4.07
C THR A 147 -0.49 6.92 5.54
N ARG A 148 0.76 6.56 5.85
CA ARG A 148 1.32 6.65 7.22
C ARG A 148 1.92 8.01 7.55
N THR A 149 2.08 8.89 6.58
CA THR A 149 2.61 10.23 6.82
C THR A 149 1.55 11.10 7.50
N ILE A 150 2.00 12.07 8.31
CA ILE A 150 1.09 12.96 9.04
C ILE A 150 0.21 13.78 8.09
N TRP A 151 0.76 14.20 6.96
CA TRP A 151 0.03 14.97 5.95
C TRP A 151 -0.93 14.09 5.15
N GLY A 152 -0.58 12.81 4.85
CA GLY A 152 -1.48 11.86 4.22
C GLY A 152 -2.68 11.52 5.10
N LEU A 153 -2.43 11.21 6.38
CA LEU A 153 -3.48 11.02 7.38
C LEU A 153 -4.33 12.28 7.57
N GLY A 154 -3.70 13.46 7.58
CA GLY A 154 -4.39 14.74 7.67
C GLY A 154 -5.32 15.00 6.49
N LEU A 155 -4.89 14.72 5.26
CA LEU A 155 -5.72 14.87 4.06
C LEU A 155 -6.90 13.90 4.07
N TYR A 156 -6.66 12.60 4.28
CA TYR A 156 -7.72 11.59 4.27
C TYR A 156 -8.69 11.76 5.45
N GLY A 157 -8.16 11.90 6.66
CA GLY A 157 -8.97 12.09 7.86
C GLY A 157 -9.70 13.42 7.87
N GLY A 158 -9.02 14.52 7.52
CA GLY A 158 -9.60 15.86 7.47
C GLY A 158 -10.72 15.97 6.43
N SER A 159 -10.51 15.43 5.23
CA SER A 159 -11.55 15.42 4.19
C SER A 159 -12.76 14.57 4.58
N LEU A 160 -12.53 13.39 5.18
CA LEU A 160 -13.60 12.54 5.69
C LEU A 160 -14.41 13.26 6.77
N CYS A 161 -13.73 13.84 7.77
CA CYS A 161 -14.39 14.60 8.83
C CYS A 161 -15.21 15.78 8.27
N LEU A 162 -14.64 16.54 7.32
CA LEU A 162 -15.33 17.67 6.69
C LEU A 162 -16.58 17.22 5.93
N VAL A 163 -16.47 16.20 5.08
CA VAL A 163 -17.59 15.70 4.27
C VAL A 163 -18.68 15.14 5.17
N VAL A 164 -18.33 14.36 6.20
CA VAL A 164 -19.29 13.81 7.16
C VAL A 164 -19.95 14.92 7.98
N PHE A 165 -19.20 15.89 8.47
CA PHE A 165 -19.74 17.04 9.19
C PHE A 165 -20.79 17.78 8.35
N LEU A 166 -20.46 18.15 7.11
CA LEU A 166 -21.41 18.82 6.20
C LEU A 166 -22.61 17.93 5.85
N LEU A 167 -22.41 16.63 5.70
CA LEU A 167 -23.49 15.68 5.48
C LEU A 167 -24.43 15.59 6.68
N LEU A 168 -23.89 15.52 7.89
CA LEU A 168 -24.70 15.54 9.11
C LEU A 168 -25.49 16.83 9.24
N LEU A 169 -24.88 18.00 9.01
CA LEU A 169 -25.60 19.27 8.96
C LEU A 169 -26.76 19.27 7.96
N ARG A 170 -26.59 18.57 6.83
CA ARG A 170 -27.65 18.43 5.82
C ARG A 170 -28.76 17.47 6.26
N LEU A 171 -28.42 16.42 7.01
CA LEU A 171 -29.36 15.38 7.43
C LEU A 171 -30.20 15.78 8.65
N PHE A 172 -29.73 16.74 9.46
CA PHE A 172 -30.35 17.20 10.70
C PHE A 172 -30.95 18.62 10.67
N PRO A 173 -31.63 19.10 9.59
CA PRO A 173 -32.44 20.31 9.71
C PRO A 173 -33.76 19.96 10.37
N GLU A 174 -34.29 20.84 11.23
CA GLU A 174 -35.62 20.71 11.82
C GLU A 174 -36.75 21.00 10.80
N PRO A 175 -37.88 20.27 10.86
CA PRO A 175 -38.21 19.13 11.71
C PRO A 175 -37.68 17.78 11.17
N PRO A 176 -37.44 16.79 12.03
CA PRO A 176 -36.85 15.51 11.65
C PRO A 176 -37.81 14.65 10.81
N GLY A 177 -37.42 14.33 9.58
CA GLY A 177 -38.15 13.40 8.71
C GLY A 177 -37.70 11.94 8.90
N ARG A 178 -38.64 10.99 8.74
CA ARG A 178 -38.47 9.55 9.04
C ARG A 178 -37.28 8.86 8.37
N ARG A 179 -36.77 9.37 7.23
CA ARG A 179 -35.65 8.74 6.50
C ARG A 179 -34.26 9.29 6.87
N ARG A 180 -34.21 10.34 7.67
CA ARG A 180 -32.96 11.03 8.03
C ARG A 180 -32.10 10.28 9.04
N PRO A 181 -32.68 9.62 10.09
CA PRO A 181 -31.87 8.84 11.01
C PRO A 181 -31.14 7.67 10.33
N VAL A 182 -31.76 7.02 9.34
CA VAL A 182 -31.13 5.94 8.58
C VAL A 182 -29.90 6.44 7.81
N ALA A 183 -30.00 7.57 7.11
CA ALA A 183 -28.88 8.14 6.39
C ALA A 183 -27.73 8.59 7.33
N ALA A 184 -28.06 9.12 8.50
CA ALA A 184 -27.07 9.47 9.52
C ALA A 184 -26.38 8.22 10.09
N ILE A 185 -27.13 7.17 10.40
CA ILE A 185 -26.56 5.89 10.84
C ILE A 185 -25.62 5.32 9.76
N VAL A 186 -26.03 5.32 8.50
CA VAL A 186 -25.19 4.84 7.40
C VAL A 186 -23.91 5.67 7.29
N ALA A 187 -23.98 6.99 7.42
CA ALA A 187 -22.80 7.86 7.40
C ALA A 187 -21.84 7.55 8.56
N ILE A 188 -22.38 7.38 9.77
CA ILE A 188 -21.60 7.05 10.97
C ILE A 188 -20.94 5.66 10.81
N VAL A 189 -21.69 4.65 10.39
CA VAL A 189 -21.17 3.30 10.14
C VAL A 189 -20.08 3.32 9.07
N ALA A 190 -20.25 4.11 8.00
CA ALA A 190 -19.23 4.25 6.96
C ALA A 190 -17.94 4.88 7.52
N VAL A 191 -18.04 5.89 8.41
CA VAL A 191 -16.86 6.49 9.06
C VAL A 191 -16.15 5.48 9.93
N PHE A 192 -16.87 4.79 10.81
CA PHE A 192 -16.27 3.76 11.67
C PHE A 192 -15.68 2.61 10.84
N GLY A 193 -16.32 2.25 9.72
CA GLY A 193 -15.81 1.27 8.77
C GLY A 193 -14.48 1.70 8.15
N VAL A 194 -14.38 2.94 7.66
CA VAL A 194 -13.14 3.47 7.08
C VAL A 194 -12.03 3.60 8.14
N VAL A 195 -12.36 4.14 9.31
CA VAL A 195 -11.38 4.27 10.41
C VAL A 195 -10.91 2.88 10.86
N GLY A 196 -11.83 1.96 11.12
CA GLY A 196 -11.51 0.59 11.51
C GLY A 196 -10.66 -0.12 10.45
N PHE A 197 -11.03 -0.02 9.17
CA PHE A 197 -10.24 -0.53 8.05
C PHE A 197 -8.83 0.05 8.04
N THR A 198 -8.68 1.37 8.21
CA THR A 198 -7.39 2.05 8.20
C THR A 198 -6.51 1.56 9.36
N MET A 199 -7.08 1.43 10.55
CA MET A 199 -6.36 0.98 11.75
C MET A 199 -5.95 -0.50 11.70
N VAL A 200 -6.85 -1.38 11.21
CA VAL A 200 -6.61 -2.84 11.17
C VAL A 200 -5.84 -3.26 9.91
N GLY A 201 -5.91 -2.47 8.84
CA GLY A 201 -5.31 -2.73 7.54
C GLY A 201 -4.04 -1.90 7.28
N PRO A 202 -4.18 -0.76 6.55
CA PRO A 202 -3.06 0.00 6.00
C PRO A 202 -2.04 0.53 7.02
N LEU A 203 -2.46 0.80 8.26
CA LEU A 203 -1.56 1.24 9.32
C LEU A 203 -0.80 0.10 10.01
N ARG A 204 -1.21 -1.15 9.83
CA ARG A 204 -0.48 -2.29 10.39
C ARG A 204 0.76 -2.64 9.57
N PRO A 205 1.86 -3.07 10.22
CA PRO A 205 3.02 -3.62 9.52
C PRO A 205 2.61 -4.80 8.62
N GLY A 206 3.29 -4.97 7.49
CA GLY A 206 3.00 -6.06 6.54
C GLY A 206 1.71 -5.90 5.71
N TRP A 207 1.08 -4.73 5.70
CA TRP A 207 -0.10 -4.47 4.86
C TRP A 207 0.16 -4.70 3.37
N SER A 208 1.31 -4.27 2.86
CA SER A 208 1.68 -4.42 1.46
C SER A 208 1.62 -5.88 0.98
N ALA A 209 2.11 -6.82 1.78
CA ALA A 209 2.04 -8.23 1.48
C ALA A 209 0.61 -8.78 1.54
N ARG A 210 -0.15 -8.41 2.59
CA ARG A 210 -1.55 -8.85 2.76
C ARG A 210 -2.51 -8.27 1.72
N ALA A 211 -2.22 -7.07 1.21
CA ALA A 211 -3.07 -6.42 0.21
C ALA A 211 -2.86 -6.96 -1.21
N GLY A 212 -2.02 -7.96 -1.40
CA GLY A 212 -1.69 -8.52 -2.73
C GLY A 212 -0.62 -7.70 -3.47
N GLY A 213 0.25 -7.01 -2.71
CA GLY A 213 1.36 -6.25 -3.30
C GLY A 213 2.54 -7.15 -3.63
N THR A 214 2.46 -7.96 -4.67
CA THR A 214 3.67 -8.45 -5.32
C THR A 214 4.28 -7.28 -6.08
N VAL A 215 5.43 -6.76 -5.61
CA VAL A 215 6.28 -5.91 -6.44
C VAL A 215 6.61 -6.78 -7.66
N PRO A 216 6.38 -6.33 -8.91
CA PRO A 216 6.76 -7.10 -10.07
C PRO A 216 8.28 -7.24 -10.09
N THR A 217 8.78 -8.35 -9.62
CA THR A 217 10.17 -8.73 -9.80
C THR A 217 10.30 -9.07 -11.27
N GLY A 218 11.01 -8.23 -12.03
CA GLY A 218 11.33 -8.53 -13.42
C GLY A 218 12.28 -9.72 -13.49
N ALA A 219 11.72 -10.91 -13.47
CA ALA A 219 12.40 -12.14 -13.84
C ALA A 219 11.39 -13.04 -14.53
N THR A 220 11.50 -13.14 -15.83
CA THR A 220 10.90 -14.20 -16.65
C THR A 220 11.48 -15.53 -16.18
N ALA A 221 10.78 -16.24 -15.32
CA ALA A 221 11.04 -17.65 -15.08
C ALA A 221 10.11 -18.43 -16.02
N ASN A 222 10.67 -19.00 -17.09
CA ASN A 222 10.08 -20.09 -17.85
C ASN A 222 9.87 -21.28 -16.90
N ALA A 223 8.67 -21.44 -16.37
CA ALA A 223 8.29 -22.64 -15.66
C ALA A 223 7.81 -23.67 -16.68
N THR A 224 8.70 -24.58 -17.03
CA THR A 224 8.34 -25.84 -17.71
C THR A 224 7.63 -26.74 -16.70
N THR A 225 6.37 -27.00 -16.97
CA THR A 225 5.50 -27.90 -16.20
C THR A 225 6.05 -29.33 -16.33
N SER A 226 6.44 -29.95 -15.22
CA SER A 226 6.54 -31.40 -15.09
C SER A 226 5.61 -31.88 -13.99
N ALA A 227 4.56 -32.55 -14.39
CA ALA A 227 3.66 -33.28 -13.50
C ALA A 227 4.36 -34.55 -12.99
N GLY A 228 4.37 -34.73 -11.68
CA GLY A 228 4.79 -35.96 -11.01
C GLY A 228 4.00 -36.16 -9.74
N SER A 229 3.24 -37.25 -9.71
CA SER A 229 2.30 -37.67 -8.68
C SER A 229 2.97 -38.17 -7.40
N GLY A 230 2.31 -37.95 -6.24
CA GLY A 230 2.23 -38.90 -5.13
C GLY A 230 3.10 -38.60 -3.92
N ALA A 231 2.45 -38.30 -2.87
CA ALA A 231 2.56 -38.80 -1.50
C ALA A 231 2.28 -37.71 -0.46
N GLU A 232 1.25 -37.99 0.28
CA GLU A 232 0.79 -37.31 1.50
C GLU A 232 1.92 -37.31 2.56
N ALA A 233 2.36 -36.11 2.93
CA ALA A 233 3.30 -35.92 4.04
C ALA A 233 2.84 -34.72 4.87
N THR A 234 2.65 -34.95 6.16
CA THR A 234 2.42 -34.01 7.26
C THR A 234 3.25 -32.74 7.14
N PRO A 235 2.69 -31.54 7.42
CA PRO A 235 3.42 -30.30 7.32
C PRO A 235 4.50 -30.21 8.41
N ARG A 236 5.75 -30.37 8.00
CA ARG A 236 6.91 -29.91 8.76
C ARG A 236 7.04 -28.40 8.59
N PRO A 237 7.46 -27.64 9.60
CA PRO A 237 7.77 -26.24 9.45
C PRO A 237 8.92 -26.10 8.43
N VAL A 238 8.61 -25.46 7.31
CA VAL A 238 9.57 -25.21 6.25
C VAL A 238 10.40 -24.01 6.66
N GLY A 239 11.61 -24.28 7.15
CA GLY A 239 12.64 -23.27 7.31
C GLY A 239 12.99 -22.64 5.97
N ILE A 240 13.41 -21.37 5.97
CA ILE A 240 13.93 -20.67 4.79
C ILE A 240 15.02 -21.58 4.22
N GLY A 241 14.86 -22.03 2.97
CA GLY A 241 15.79 -22.96 2.33
C GLY A 241 17.18 -22.39 1.99
N VAL A 242 17.60 -21.34 2.68
CA VAL A 242 18.95 -20.82 2.69
C VAL A 242 19.68 -21.52 3.83
N THR A 243 20.45 -22.54 3.52
CA THR A 243 21.34 -23.18 4.48
C THR A 243 22.40 -22.15 4.90
N VAL A 244 22.23 -21.68 6.11
CA VAL A 244 23.00 -20.67 6.79
C VAL A 244 24.41 -21.19 7.05
N SER A 245 25.43 -20.54 6.51
CA SER A 245 26.78 -20.35 7.06
C SER A 245 27.89 -20.11 6.02
N SER A 246 27.58 -19.87 4.74
CA SER A 246 28.59 -19.42 3.79
C SER A 246 28.10 -18.12 3.12
N PRO A 247 28.96 -17.08 3.05
CA PRO A 247 28.61 -15.86 2.35
C PRO A 247 28.25 -16.17 0.90
N LEU A 248 27.03 -15.85 0.46
CA LEU A 248 26.56 -16.08 -0.88
C LEU A 248 27.01 -14.93 -1.79
N PRO A 249 27.75 -15.19 -2.89
CA PRO A 249 28.10 -14.15 -3.81
C PRO A 249 26.84 -13.61 -4.50
N PHE A 250 26.75 -12.29 -4.69
CA PHE A 250 25.68 -11.65 -5.41
C PHE A 250 26.20 -10.68 -6.47
N SER A 251 25.36 -10.41 -7.46
CA SER A 251 25.51 -9.31 -8.41
C SER A 251 24.28 -8.43 -8.38
N GLY A 252 24.44 -7.13 -8.64
CA GLY A 252 23.33 -6.20 -8.52
C GLY A 252 23.62 -4.81 -9.05
N THR A 253 22.74 -3.89 -8.71
CA THR A 253 22.81 -2.49 -9.07
C THR A 253 22.70 -1.59 -7.85
N LEU A 254 23.45 -0.49 -7.88
CA LEU A 254 23.33 0.60 -6.92
C LEU A 254 22.81 1.81 -7.67
N SER A 255 21.66 2.32 -7.24
CA SER A 255 21.05 3.52 -7.77
C SER A 255 20.88 4.56 -6.67
N ARG A 256 21.11 5.84 -6.98
CA ARG A 256 20.91 6.96 -6.07
C ARG A 256 19.81 7.85 -6.62
N HIS A 257 18.82 8.12 -5.77
CA HIS A 257 17.68 8.97 -6.08
C HIS A 257 17.57 10.10 -5.03
N GLY A 258 18.21 11.24 -5.32
CA GLY A 258 18.30 12.32 -4.33
C GLY A 258 19.06 11.88 -3.08
N ALA A 259 18.41 11.98 -1.91
CA ALA A 259 18.94 11.54 -0.63
C ALA A 259 18.78 10.03 -0.37
N ALA A 260 18.10 9.30 -1.25
CA ALA A 260 17.90 7.86 -1.11
C ALA A 260 18.89 7.07 -1.95
N VAL A 261 19.45 6.01 -1.38
CA VAL A 261 20.31 5.03 -2.05
C VAL A 261 19.60 3.68 -2.05
N GLN A 262 19.50 3.09 -3.23
CA GLN A 262 18.90 1.77 -3.40
C GLN A 262 19.96 0.77 -3.86
N VAL A 263 20.09 -0.30 -3.13
CA VAL A 263 20.95 -1.46 -3.43
C VAL A 263 20.04 -2.63 -3.75
N GLN A 264 20.12 -3.13 -4.96
CA GLN A 264 19.39 -4.32 -5.39
C GLN A 264 20.41 -5.39 -5.82
N GLY A 265 20.27 -6.59 -5.28
CA GLY A 265 21.15 -7.72 -5.59
C GLY A 265 20.39 -9.02 -5.75
N GLN A 266 20.98 -9.94 -6.52
CA GLN A 266 20.53 -11.30 -6.70
C GLN A 266 21.70 -12.24 -6.45
N THR A 267 21.47 -13.30 -5.66
CA THR A 267 22.48 -14.32 -5.39
C THR A 267 22.83 -15.10 -6.65
N ALA A 268 24.08 -15.52 -6.77
CA ALA A 268 24.60 -16.19 -7.97
C ALA A 268 23.93 -17.54 -8.27
N ASP A 269 23.40 -18.19 -7.25
CA ASP A 269 22.63 -19.44 -7.33
C ASP A 269 21.15 -19.23 -7.68
N GLY A 270 20.70 -17.96 -7.80
CA GLY A 270 19.31 -17.61 -8.03
C GLY A 270 18.36 -17.88 -6.84
N ALA A 271 18.91 -18.31 -5.69
CA ALA A 271 18.13 -18.69 -4.52
C ALA A 271 17.62 -17.49 -3.72
N GLY A 272 18.06 -16.27 -4.03
CA GLY A 272 17.59 -15.08 -3.31
C GLY A 272 17.79 -13.78 -4.08
N ALA A 273 16.87 -12.86 -3.90
CA ALA A 273 16.99 -11.47 -4.33
C ALA A 273 16.75 -10.55 -3.14
N PHE A 274 17.55 -9.51 -3.00
CA PHE A 274 17.38 -8.54 -1.93
C PHE A 274 17.33 -7.11 -2.45
N LEU A 275 16.63 -6.29 -1.72
CA LEU A 275 16.50 -4.87 -1.94
C LEU A 275 16.77 -4.15 -0.62
N VAL A 276 17.74 -3.26 -0.60
CA VAL A 276 18.03 -2.37 0.52
C VAL A 276 17.77 -0.95 0.06
N GLN A 277 16.90 -0.24 0.77
CA GLN A 277 16.64 1.17 0.58
C GLN A 277 17.19 1.92 1.77
N LEU A 278 18.08 2.87 1.52
CA LEU A 278 18.70 3.72 2.53
C LEU A 278 18.23 5.16 2.30
N GLU A 279 17.77 5.81 3.36
CA GLU A 279 17.37 7.21 3.36
C GLU A 279 18.33 8.00 4.25
N GLY A 280 18.86 9.13 3.76
CA GLY A 280 19.81 9.92 4.52
C GLY A 280 19.94 11.34 3.98
N GLY A 281 20.56 12.24 4.79
CA GLY A 281 21.02 13.55 4.38
C GLY A 281 22.42 13.48 3.77
N ASP A 282 23.00 14.66 3.45
CA ASP A 282 24.24 14.79 2.68
C ASP A 282 25.47 14.04 3.25
N ASP A 283 25.49 13.68 4.54
CA ASP A 283 26.62 12.99 5.19
C ASP A 283 26.27 11.78 6.06
N ARG A 284 24.99 11.42 6.25
CA ARG A 284 24.61 10.30 7.11
C ARG A 284 23.33 9.60 6.65
N ILE A 285 23.35 8.29 6.67
CA ILE A 285 22.15 7.46 6.50
C ILE A 285 21.39 7.49 7.81
N THR A 286 20.12 7.90 7.78
CA THR A 286 19.26 8.07 8.96
C THR A 286 18.29 6.92 9.16
N SER A 287 17.95 6.21 8.10
CA SER A 287 17.06 5.04 8.14
C SER A 287 17.29 4.14 6.92
N GLY A 288 16.84 2.91 7.00
CA GLY A 288 16.89 2.01 5.86
C GLY A 288 15.91 0.86 6.02
N LYS A 289 15.47 0.34 4.89
CA LYS A 289 14.59 -0.83 4.81
C LYS A 289 15.26 -1.92 4.01
N VAL A 290 15.04 -3.15 4.42
CA VAL A 290 15.51 -4.33 3.69
C VAL A 290 14.33 -5.24 3.35
N VAL A 291 14.37 -5.77 2.15
CA VAL A 291 13.46 -6.83 1.69
C VAL A 291 14.33 -7.92 1.10
N LEU A 292 14.23 -9.11 1.65
CA LEU A 292 14.85 -10.32 1.12
C LEU A 292 13.75 -11.25 0.60
N ASN A 293 13.85 -11.64 -0.65
CA ASN A 293 12.98 -12.64 -1.27
C ASN A 293 13.81 -13.91 -1.50
N THR A 294 13.40 -15.01 -0.91
CA THR A 294 14.05 -16.31 -1.11
C THR A 294 13.47 -17.01 -2.33
N GLY A 295 14.23 -17.85 -3.00
CA GLY A 295 13.77 -18.65 -4.13
C GLY A 295 12.58 -19.58 -3.82
N SER A 296 12.29 -19.82 -2.53
CA SER A 296 11.09 -20.53 -2.06
C SER A 296 9.82 -19.65 -1.98
N GLY A 297 9.93 -18.37 -2.36
CA GLY A 297 8.80 -17.42 -2.33
C GLY A 297 8.50 -16.82 -0.96
N GLN A 298 9.32 -17.07 0.06
CA GLN A 298 9.20 -16.38 1.35
C GLN A 298 9.82 -14.99 1.25
N VAL A 299 9.15 -14.02 1.85
CA VAL A 299 9.59 -12.62 1.90
C VAL A 299 9.91 -12.26 3.34
N CYS A 300 11.15 -11.83 3.59
CA CYS A 300 11.58 -11.26 4.84
C CYS A 300 11.65 -9.73 4.69
N GLN A 301 11.02 -8.97 5.58
CA GLN A 301 11.02 -7.51 5.56
C GLN A 301 11.50 -6.96 6.89
N GLY A 302 12.33 -5.92 6.85
CA GLY A 302 12.84 -5.34 8.06
C GLY A 302 13.56 -4.01 7.88
N GLU A 303 14.39 -3.67 8.86
CA GLU A 303 15.08 -2.39 8.93
C GLU A 303 16.60 -2.59 8.89
N VAL A 304 17.28 -1.61 8.33
CA VAL A 304 18.74 -1.53 8.34
C VAL A 304 19.21 -1.02 9.70
N GLY A 305 20.05 -1.79 10.35
CA GLY A 305 20.61 -1.44 11.66
C GLY A 305 21.83 -0.55 11.55
N THR A 306 22.85 -1.00 10.80
CA THR A 306 24.10 -0.26 10.64
C THR A 306 24.56 -0.24 9.18
N VAL A 307 25.17 0.87 8.79
CA VAL A 307 25.77 1.02 7.47
C VAL A 307 27.22 1.46 7.65
N GLY A 308 28.13 0.58 7.24
CA GLY A 308 29.56 0.86 7.17
C GLY A 308 30.00 1.29 5.76
N ASP A 309 31.30 1.45 5.56
CA ASP A 309 31.86 1.90 4.27
C ASP A 309 31.56 0.96 3.09
N SER A 310 31.48 -0.32 3.36
CA SER A 310 31.18 -1.35 2.34
C SER A 310 30.22 -2.44 2.86
N THR A 311 29.67 -2.29 4.05
CA THR A 311 28.80 -3.28 4.69
C THR A 311 27.48 -2.66 5.13
N ILE A 312 26.41 -3.41 4.97
CA ILE A 312 25.08 -3.06 5.44
C ILE A 312 24.59 -4.21 6.30
N ASP A 313 24.35 -3.94 7.58
CA ASP A 313 23.75 -4.89 8.50
C ASP A 313 22.28 -4.55 8.68
N ALA A 314 21.41 -5.54 8.54
CA ALA A 314 19.98 -5.38 8.63
C ALA A 314 19.34 -6.56 9.36
N THR A 315 18.18 -6.33 9.96
CA THR A 315 17.34 -7.38 10.52
C THR A 315 16.01 -7.40 9.83
N CYS A 316 15.50 -8.58 9.50
CA CYS A 316 14.18 -8.72 8.92
C CYS A 316 13.40 -9.85 9.55
N ALA A 317 12.08 -9.80 9.46
CA ALA A 317 11.16 -10.84 9.91
C ALA A 317 10.33 -11.38 8.75
N THR A 318 10.10 -12.66 8.75
CA THR A 318 9.15 -13.35 7.86
C THR A 318 7.73 -13.24 8.40
N VAL A 319 6.75 -13.61 7.59
CA VAL A 319 5.32 -13.50 7.95
C VAL A 319 4.95 -14.38 9.15
N ASP A 320 5.67 -15.48 9.36
CA ASP A 320 5.53 -16.40 10.50
C ASP A 320 6.19 -15.90 11.80
N GLY A 321 6.86 -14.73 11.75
CA GLY A 321 7.51 -14.10 12.89
C GLY A 321 8.98 -14.52 13.09
N THR A 322 9.52 -15.38 12.25
CA THR A 322 10.94 -15.75 12.32
C THR A 322 11.82 -14.57 11.95
N THR A 323 12.78 -14.22 12.81
CA THR A 323 13.73 -13.13 12.58
C THR A 323 15.04 -13.63 11.98
N TRP A 324 15.63 -12.80 11.11
CA TRP A 324 16.88 -13.05 10.40
C TRP A 324 17.77 -11.83 10.43
N SER A 325 19.06 -12.05 10.61
CA SER A 325 20.08 -11.01 10.46
C SER A 325 20.76 -11.15 9.10
N LEU A 326 20.83 -10.05 8.38
CA LEU A 326 21.45 -9.96 7.06
C LEU A 326 22.68 -9.08 7.14
N ARG A 327 23.79 -9.54 6.54
CA ARG A 327 24.98 -8.73 6.27
C ARG A 327 25.25 -8.72 4.79
N VAL A 328 25.18 -7.54 4.17
CA VAL A 328 25.47 -7.30 2.76
C VAL A 328 26.82 -6.59 2.68
N ALA A 329 27.83 -7.28 2.21
CA ALA A 329 29.14 -6.69 1.94
C ALA A 329 29.23 -6.36 0.42
N VAL A 330 29.40 -5.06 0.09
CA VAL A 330 29.32 -4.54 -1.27
C VAL A 330 30.71 -4.22 -1.79
N THR A 331 31.02 -4.74 -2.97
CA THR A 331 32.20 -4.35 -3.77
C THR A 331 31.73 -3.67 -5.06
N ARG A 332 32.33 -2.55 -5.44
CA ARG A 332 31.99 -1.86 -6.69
C ARG A 332 32.65 -2.55 -7.85
N ALA A 333 31.86 -2.93 -8.87
CA ALA A 333 32.35 -3.57 -10.10
C ALA A 333 32.33 -2.66 -11.32
N GLY A 334 31.75 -1.43 -11.25
CA GLY A 334 31.66 -0.48 -12.38
C GLY A 334 30.67 0.66 -12.08
N SER A 335 30.37 1.50 -13.06
CA SER A 335 29.42 2.61 -12.92
C SER A 335 27.99 2.08 -12.77
N GLY A 336 27.51 1.97 -11.51
CA GLY A 336 26.15 1.54 -11.18
C GLY A 336 25.97 0.03 -11.00
N THR A 337 26.95 -0.81 -11.33
CA THR A 337 26.94 -2.23 -11.01
C THR A 337 27.73 -2.51 -9.74
N ILE A 338 27.21 -3.41 -8.92
CA ILE A 338 27.83 -3.85 -7.69
C ILE A 338 27.89 -5.37 -7.65
N GLY A 339 28.87 -5.88 -6.93
CA GLY A 339 28.94 -7.27 -6.53
C GLY A 339 29.28 -7.34 -5.05
N GLY A 340 29.25 -8.52 -4.48
CA GLY A 340 29.60 -8.69 -3.08
C GLY A 340 29.12 -10.02 -2.52
N THR A 341 29.00 -10.08 -1.21
CA THR A 341 28.53 -11.26 -0.51
C THR A 341 27.35 -10.91 0.40
N LEU A 342 26.35 -11.77 0.38
CA LEU A 342 25.19 -11.76 1.27
C LEU A 342 25.34 -12.88 2.30
N GLU A 343 25.34 -12.54 3.56
CA GLU A 343 25.31 -13.48 4.67
C GLU A 343 23.95 -13.36 5.37
N VAL A 344 23.28 -14.48 5.58
CA VAL A 344 21.98 -14.55 6.24
C VAL A 344 22.10 -15.49 7.44
N THR A 345 21.84 -14.99 8.64
CA THR A 345 21.91 -15.78 9.88
C THR A 345 20.59 -15.70 10.65
N PRO A 346 20.18 -16.74 11.38
CA PRO A 346 19.02 -16.67 12.28
C PRO A 346 19.22 -15.53 13.28
N GLY A 347 18.17 -14.73 13.49
CA GLY A 347 18.16 -13.71 14.53
C GLY A 347 18.12 -14.32 15.94
N PRO A 348 18.35 -13.50 16.99
CA PRO A 348 18.41 -13.96 18.37
C PRO A 348 17.12 -14.67 18.83
N ASP A 349 15.97 -14.35 18.23
CA ASP A 349 14.67 -14.99 18.55
C ASP A 349 14.36 -16.21 17.66
N GLY A 350 15.21 -16.51 16.69
CA GLY A 350 15.03 -17.61 15.72
C GLY A 350 15.83 -18.86 16.05
N GLN A 351 16.57 -18.88 17.15
CA GLN A 351 17.26 -20.08 17.60
C GLN A 351 16.24 -21.04 18.20
N PRO A 352 16.09 -22.30 17.72
CA PRO A 352 15.25 -23.28 18.38
C PRO A 352 15.82 -23.44 19.80
N GLY A 353 15.00 -23.19 20.80
CA GLY A 353 15.38 -23.41 22.19
C GLY A 353 16.05 -24.76 22.36
N PRO A 354 17.05 -24.90 23.23
CA PRO A 354 17.71 -26.19 23.46
C PRO A 354 16.61 -27.22 23.75
N GLY A 355 16.48 -28.19 22.84
CA GLY A 355 15.45 -29.20 22.88
C GLY A 355 15.40 -29.79 24.30
N GLY A 356 14.23 -29.74 24.90
CA GLY A 356 13.97 -30.36 26.18
C GLY A 356 14.46 -31.80 26.13
N GLN A 357 15.54 -32.05 26.84
CA GLN A 357 16.07 -33.37 27.06
C GLN A 357 14.97 -34.14 27.79
N PRO A 358 14.50 -35.29 27.32
CA PRO A 358 13.52 -36.06 28.03
C PRO A 358 14.14 -36.48 29.37
N ASP A 359 13.47 -36.16 30.47
CA ASP A 359 13.82 -36.64 31.81
C ASP A 359 14.05 -38.15 31.75
N PRO A 360 15.18 -38.65 32.26
CA PRO A 360 15.38 -40.08 32.39
C PRO A 360 14.34 -40.62 33.39
N ALA A 361 13.56 -41.58 32.90
CA ALA A 361 12.50 -42.28 33.62
C ALA A 361 12.91 -42.59 35.05
N GLY A 362 12.03 -42.24 35.99
CA GLY A 362 12.19 -42.45 37.39
C GLY A 362 12.49 -43.91 37.73
N ALA A 363 13.59 -44.11 38.45
CA ALA A 363 13.89 -45.34 39.15
C ALA A 363 12.94 -45.54 40.35
N PRO A 364 12.40 -46.74 40.59
CA PRO A 364 11.52 -46.97 41.73
C PRO A 364 12.30 -46.90 43.06
N GLY A 365 11.88 -46.03 43.94
CA GLY A 365 12.39 -45.89 45.28
C GLY A 365 12.09 -47.11 46.09
N SER A 366 13.12 -47.76 46.57
CA SER A 366 13.10 -48.83 47.61
C SER A 366 12.63 -48.26 48.95
N GLY A 367 11.59 -48.86 49.50
CA GLY A 367 11.15 -48.59 50.87
C GLY A 367 12.18 -48.91 51.88
N GLY A 368 12.29 -48.08 52.91
CA GLY A 368 13.02 -48.29 54.14
C GLY A 368 12.16 -47.95 55.35
N SER A 369 11.66 -48.95 56.00
CA SER A 369 11.02 -48.87 57.33
C SER A 369 12.05 -48.56 58.38
N SER A 370 11.73 -47.69 59.31
CA SER A 370 11.99 -47.94 60.72
C SER A 370 11.83 -46.64 61.54
N GLY A 371 11.18 -46.83 62.70
CA GLY A 371 11.26 -46.01 63.89
C GLY A 371 10.05 -45.11 64.08
#